data_a484527456394043c7b9df1f53d3df71
#
_entry.id   a484527456394043c7b9df1f53d3df71
#
_cell.length_a   1.000
_cell.length_b   1.000
_cell.length_c   1.000
_cell.angle_alpha   90.00
_cell.angle_beta   90.00
_cell.angle_gamma   90.00
#
_symmetry.space_group_name_H-M   'P 1'
#
loop_
_entity.id
_entity.type
_entity.pdbx_description
1 polymer ?
#
loop_
_entity_poly.entity_id
_entity_poly.type
_entity_poly.pdbx_seq_one_letter_code
_entity_poly.pdbx_strand_id
1 'polypeptide(L)'
;MASKKTALAAMVVVAAVLTGCSEPAPDLDEARSAFLGGAAVPASEATISPAPETYGDVDVPDGYRVIAIRSADDPTADVLVDALEAWASDTGAVVEELSGSDPDDVEAQIIAATEEQPDLIVGAGAGIVDVFALLTSGFLDQQFLVMGAKLAEPTENVTAVVWPGAGFRGTGITPEADADPAAVTPEKAGEAIEAGYASIRLGVTGVVVSLP
;
A
#
# COMPACT_ATOMS: atom_id res chain seq x y z
N MET A 1 -23.63 -71.68 -40.58
CA MET A 1 -22.54 -70.68 -40.82
C MET A 1 -23.11 -69.33 -40.51
N ALA A 2 -22.76 -68.74 -39.36
CA ALA A 2 -23.29 -67.47 -38.86
C ALA A 2 -22.16 -66.42 -38.97
N SER A 3 -22.35 -65.38 -39.82
CA SER A 3 -21.43 -64.27 -40.00
C SER A 3 -21.68 -63.22 -38.94
N LYS A 4 -20.68 -62.97 -38.08
CA LYS A 4 -20.67 -61.87 -37.10
C LYS A 4 -20.25 -60.58 -37.78
N LYS A 5 -21.14 -59.59 -37.84
CA LYS A 5 -20.82 -58.22 -38.22
C LYS A 5 -20.36 -57.45 -37.00
N THR A 6 -19.10 -57.07 -36.98
CA THR A 6 -18.54 -56.22 -35.94
C THR A 6 -18.79 -54.73 -36.31
N ALA A 7 -19.55 -54.04 -35.48
CA ALA A 7 -19.75 -52.57 -35.63
C ALA A 7 -18.65 -51.83 -34.88
N LEU A 8 -17.90 -51.01 -35.60
CA LEU A 8 -16.86 -50.13 -35.06
C LEU A 8 -17.53 -48.78 -34.68
N ALA A 9 -17.63 -48.49 -33.42
CA ALA A 9 -18.13 -47.20 -32.92
C ALA A 9 -16.96 -46.20 -32.91
N ALA A 10 -17.06 -45.19 -33.76
CA ALA A 10 -16.11 -44.05 -33.74
C ALA A 10 -16.50 -43.06 -32.63
N MET A 11 -15.63 -42.94 -31.65
CA MET A 11 -15.78 -41.95 -30.55
C MET A 11 -15.14 -40.64 -31.02
N VAL A 12 -15.98 -39.63 -31.29
CA VAL A 12 -15.49 -38.26 -31.62
C VAL A 12 -15.26 -37.54 -30.29
N VAL A 13 -13.99 -37.30 -29.95
CA VAL A 13 -13.59 -36.44 -28.82
C VAL A 13 -13.58 -34.99 -29.31
N VAL A 14 -14.57 -34.21 -28.89
CA VAL A 14 -14.59 -32.76 -29.08
C VAL A 14 -13.72 -32.14 -28.00
N ALA A 15 -12.50 -31.72 -28.34
CA ALA A 15 -11.66 -30.92 -27.51
C ALA A 15 -12.21 -29.48 -27.53
N ALA A 16 -12.85 -29.07 -26.44
CA ALA A 16 -13.19 -27.65 -26.23
C ALA A 16 -11.90 -26.89 -25.86
N VAL A 17 -11.39 -26.11 -26.80
CA VAL A 17 -10.31 -25.17 -26.55
C VAL A 17 -10.92 -23.97 -25.80
N LEU A 18 -10.73 -23.90 -24.48
CA LEU A 18 -11.00 -22.71 -23.70
C LEU A 18 -9.88 -21.72 -24.01
N THR A 19 -10.12 -20.84 -24.97
CA THR A 19 -9.32 -19.61 -25.13
C THR A 19 -9.71 -18.69 -23.98
N GLY A 20 -9.01 -18.79 -22.85
CA GLY A 20 -9.03 -17.76 -21.84
C GLY A 20 -8.40 -16.51 -22.45
N CYS A 21 -9.19 -15.45 -22.64
CA CYS A 21 -8.66 -14.11 -22.84
C CYS A 21 -8.01 -13.71 -21.51
N SER A 22 -6.71 -13.92 -21.37
CA SER A 22 -5.94 -13.17 -20.38
C SER A 22 -5.89 -11.75 -20.91
N GLU A 23 -6.53 -10.81 -20.23
CA GLU A 23 -6.25 -9.41 -20.44
C GLU A 23 -4.75 -9.20 -20.22
N PRO A 24 -4.06 -8.47 -21.12
CA PRO A 24 -2.67 -8.14 -20.89
C PRO A 24 -2.57 -7.38 -19.55
N ALA A 25 -1.58 -7.75 -18.74
CA ALA A 25 -1.27 -6.99 -17.52
C ALA A 25 -1.11 -5.49 -17.88
N PRO A 26 -1.62 -4.56 -17.07
CA PRO A 26 -1.52 -3.14 -17.36
C PRO A 26 -0.04 -2.75 -17.53
N ASP A 27 0.22 -1.91 -18.53
CA ASP A 27 1.55 -1.34 -18.73
C ASP A 27 1.84 -0.38 -17.56
N LEU A 28 2.80 -0.74 -16.70
CA LEU A 28 3.15 0.05 -15.52
C LEU A 28 3.61 1.47 -15.87
N ASP A 29 4.18 1.68 -17.06
CA ASP A 29 4.58 3.01 -17.50
C ASP A 29 3.36 3.86 -17.90
N GLU A 30 2.35 3.26 -18.51
CA GLU A 30 1.07 3.92 -18.81
C GLU A 30 0.32 4.23 -17.51
N ALA A 31 0.22 3.28 -16.59
CA ALA A 31 -0.40 3.46 -15.28
C ALA A 31 0.32 4.54 -14.46
N ARG A 32 1.66 4.55 -14.45
CA ARG A 32 2.46 5.62 -13.81
C ARG A 32 2.18 6.97 -14.43
N SER A 33 2.11 7.05 -15.74
CA SER A 33 1.80 8.30 -16.45
C SER A 33 0.41 8.82 -16.09
N ALA A 34 -0.59 7.94 -16.00
CA ALA A 34 -1.94 8.29 -15.57
C ALA A 34 -1.95 8.78 -14.11
N PHE A 35 -1.29 8.05 -13.21
CA PHE A 35 -1.16 8.39 -11.78
C PHE A 35 -0.51 9.77 -11.59
N LEU A 36 0.48 10.12 -12.39
CA LEU A 36 1.14 11.42 -12.36
C LEU A 36 0.41 12.50 -13.19
N GLY A 37 -0.74 12.20 -13.80
CA GLY A 37 -1.45 13.14 -14.67
C GLY A 37 -0.63 13.57 -15.91
N GLY A 38 0.26 12.70 -16.39
CA GLY A 38 1.17 12.98 -17.50
C GLY A 38 2.40 13.82 -17.12
N ALA A 39 2.58 14.14 -15.83
CA ALA A 39 3.79 14.83 -15.36
C ALA A 39 5.00 13.89 -15.32
N ALA A 40 6.20 14.47 -15.30
CA ALA A 40 7.43 13.71 -15.07
C ALA A 40 7.44 13.13 -13.63
N VAL A 41 8.21 12.04 -13.43
CA VAL A 41 8.44 11.49 -12.09
C VAL A 41 8.98 12.60 -11.18
N PRO A 42 8.34 12.85 -10.04
CA PRO A 42 8.72 13.92 -9.14
C PRO A 42 10.09 13.65 -8.50
N ALA A 43 10.75 14.70 -8.05
CA ALA A 43 11.90 14.55 -7.17
C ALA A 43 11.46 14.04 -5.80
N SER A 44 12.41 13.48 -5.03
CA SER A 44 12.18 13.11 -3.63
C SER A 44 11.60 14.30 -2.85
N GLU A 45 10.80 14.03 -1.82
CA GLU A 45 10.10 14.99 -0.96
C GLU A 45 8.98 15.80 -1.64
N ALA A 46 8.76 15.60 -2.93
CA ALA A 46 7.67 16.28 -3.62
C ALA A 46 6.30 15.84 -3.07
N THR A 47 5.35 16.78 -3.08
CA THR A 47 3.95 16.46 -2.83
C THR A 47 3.23 16.31 -4.18
N ILE A 48 2.51 15.19 -4.33
CA ILE A 48 1.69 14.90 -5.52
C ILE A 48 0.23 14.72 -5.10
N SER A 49 -0.69 14.96 -6.01
CA SER A 49 -2.13 14.76 -5.79
C SER A 49 -2.70 14.01 -6.99
N PRO A 50 -2.50 12.68 -7.04
CA PRO A 50 -3.02 11.87 -8.14
C PRO A 50 -4.56 11.81 -8.09
N ALA A 51 -5.18 11.59 -9.23
CA ALA A 51 -6.63 11.48 -9.30
C ALA A 51 -7.12 10.13 -8.75
N PRO A 52 -8.22 10.08 -7.96
CA PRO A 52 -8.70 8.86 -7.32
C PRO A 52 -8.90 7.67 -8.25
N GLU A 53 -9.34 7.91 -9.49
CA GLU A 53 -9.53 6.88 -10.51
C GLU A 53 -8.24 6.21 -10.99
N THR A 54 -7.06 6.66 -10.52
CA THR A 54 -5.76 6.13 -10.96
C THR A 54 -5.10 5.17 -9.97
N TYR A 55 -5.71 4.91 -8.79
CA TYR A 55 -5.10 4.03 -7.80
C TYR A 55 -5.66 2.60 -7.83
N GLY A 56 -6.94 2.41 -8.11
CA GLY A 56 -7.63 1.14 -7.92
C GLY A 56 -7.27 0.05 -8.93
N ASP A 57 -6.60 0.38 -10.03
CA ASP A 57 -6.28 -0.55 -11.11
C ASP A 57 -4.87 -1.18 -10.98
N VAL A 58 -4.22 -1.00 -9.83
CA VAL A 58 -2.86 -1.51 -9.62
C VAL A 58 -2.91 -2.88 -8.94
N ASP A 59 -2.52 -3.92 -9.68
CA ASP A 59 -2.54 -5.30 -9.20
C ASP A 59 -1.68 -5.52 -7.95
N VAL A 60 -2.24 -6.23 -6.98
CA VAL A 60 -1.54 -6.72 -5.79
C VAL A 60 -1.13 -8.18 -6.04
N PRO A 61 0.16 -8.52 -5.98
CA PRO A 61 0.60 -9.91 -6.12
C PRO A 61 0.00 -10.82 -5.05
N ASP A 62 -0.33 -12.04 -5.41
CA ASP A 62 -0.80 -13.04 -4.45
C ASP A 62 0.19 -13.20 -3.30
N GLY A 63 -0.32 -13.12 -2.07
CA GLY A 63 0.49 -13.29 -0.87
C GLY A 63 1.46 -12.12 -0.59
N TYR A 64 1.20 -10.93 -1.13
CA TYR A 64 1.93 -9.71 -0.81
C TYR A 64 1.92 -9.48 0.70
N ARG A 65 3.11 -9.43 1.32
CA ARG A 65 3.27 -9.39 2.78
C ARG A 65 3.40 -7.96 3.27
N VAL A 66 2.53 -7.56 4.18
CA VAL A 66 2.53 -6.25 4.81
C VAL A 66 2.64 -6.40 6.32
N ILE A 67 3.51 -5.62 6.94
CA ILE A 67 3.55 -5.46 8.40
C ILE A 67 3.08 -4.05 8.73
N ALA A 68 1.98 -3.95 9.47
CA ALA A 68 1.44 -2.70 9.98
C ALA A 68 2.01 -2.40 11.37
N ILE A 69 2.53 -1.19 11.56
CA ILE A 69 3.07 -0.75 12.86
C ILE A 69 2.28 0.48 13.31
N ARG A 70 1.80 0.45 14.55
CA ARG A 70 1.06 1.56 15.16
C ARG A 70 1.51 1.84 16.59
N SER A 71 1.17 3.04 17.06
CA SER A 71 1.20 3.35 18.49
C SER A 71 -0.07 2.83 19.16
N ALA A 72 0.07 2.15 20.30
CA ALA A 72 -1.06 1.64 21.06
C ALA A 72 -1.99 2.75 21.60
N ASP A 73 -1.45 3.96 21.79
CA ASP A 73 -2.17 5.11 22.33
C ASP A 73 -2.79 6.02 21.25
N ASP A 74 -2.67 5.68 19.96
CA ASP A 74 -3.25 6.47 18.87
C ASP A 74 -4.61 5.88 18.42
N PRO A 75 -5.74 6.49 18.82
CA PRO A 75 -7.06 5.97 18.48
C PRO A 75 -7.39 6.08 16.98
N THR A 76 -6.64 6.89 16.21
CA THR A 76 -6.84 6.99 14.77
C THR A 76 -6.15 5.86 14.02
N ALA A 77 -5.15 5.24 14.62
CA ALA A 77 -4.43 4.11 14.06
C ALA A 77 -5.33 2.87 13.89
N ASP A 78 -6.30 2.64 14.78
CA ASP A 78 -7.25 1.53 14.63
C ASP A 78 -8.02 1.63 13.30
N VAL A 79 -8.51 2.82 12.95
CA VAL A 79 -9.23 3.04 11.68
C VAL A 79 -8.35 2.78 10.45
N LEU A 80 -7.07 3.13 10.54
CA LEU A 80 -6.11 2.92 9.47
C LEU A 80 -5.75 1.44 9.29
N VAL A 81 -5.57 0.72 10.39
CA VAL A 81 -5.29 -0.71 10.39
C VAL A 81 -6.51 -1.50 9.90
N ASP A 82 -7.71 -1.18 10.40
CA ASP A 82 -8.96 -1.81 9.93
C ASP A 82 -9.13 -1.67 8.40
N ALA A 83 -8.81 -0.49 7.85
CA ALA A 83 -8.87 -0.27 6.40
C ALA A 83 -7.81 -1.07 5.63
N LEU A 84 -6.60 -1.19 6.19
CA LEU A 84 -5.53 -2.01 5.62
C LEU A 84 -5.89 -3.49 5.61
N GLU A 85 -6.51 -4.00 6.68
CA GLU A 85 -7.00 -5.39 6.76
C GLU A 85 -8.13 -5.65 5.76
N ALA A 86 -9.05 -4.70 5.59
CA ALA A 86 -10.11 -4.78 4.59
C ALA A 86 -9.51 -4.83 3.18
N TRP A 87 -8.59 -3.94 2.86
CA TRP A 87 -7.86 -3.94 1.59
C TRP A 87 -7.12 -5.26 1.34
N ALA A 88 -6.47 -5.81 2.36
CA ALA A 88 -5.78 -7.09 2.25
C ALA A 88 -6.75 -8.25 1.98
N SER A 89 -7.91 -8.25 2.64
CA SER A 89 -8.96 -9.24 2.40
C SER A 89 -9.48 -9.22 0.95
N ASP A 90 -9.60 -8.03 0.37
CA ASP A 90 -10.11 -7.84 -0.99
C ASP A 90 -9.06 -8.17 -2.06
N THR A 91 -7.77 -7.97 -1.75
CA THR A 91 -6.66 -8.14 -2.71
C THR A 91 -5.91 -9.46 -2.59
N GLY A 92 -6.08 -10.19 -1.48
CA GLY A 92 -5.30 -11.40 -1.19
C GLY A 92 -3.92 -11.14 -0.58
N ALA A 93 -3.63 -9.90 -0.17
CA ALA A 93 -2.46 -9.58 0.63
C ALA A 93 -2.55 -10.21 2.04
N VAL A 94 -1.41 -10.31 2.72
CA VAL A 94 -1.32 -10.81 4.09
C VAL A 94 -0.81 -9.69 4.98
N VAL A 95 -1.60 -9.33 6.00
CA VAL A 95 -1.25 -8.28 6.96
C VAL A 95 -0.94 -8.89 8.31
N GLU A 96 0.16 -8.46 8.92
CA GLU A 96 0.49 -8.66 10.31
C GLU A 96 0.53 -7.31 11.03
N GLU A 97 -0.09 -7.21 12.21
CA GLU A 97 -0.12 -6.00 13.02
C GLU A 97 0.87 -6.09 14.18
N LEU A 98 1.68 -5.05 14.35
CA LEU A 98 2.56 -4.83 15.48
C LEU A 98 2.19 -3.49 16.14
N SER A 99 2.21 -3.43 17.48
CA SER A 99 1.94 -2.19 18.21
C SER A 99 3.00 -1.91 19.26
N GLY A 100 3.39 -0.63 19.40
CA GLY A 100 4.29 -0.18 20.46
C GLY A 100 3.57 0.70 21.46
N SER A 101 3.85 0.52 22.75
CA SER A 101 3.28 1.31 23.84
C SER A 101 4.00 2.65 24.06
N ASP A 102 5.21 2.76 23.55
CA ASP A 102 6.05 3.96 23.61
C ASP A 102 7.02 3.99 22.40
N PRO A 103 7.80 5.06 22.21
CA PRO A 103 8.74 5.16 21.09
C PRO A 103 9.80 4.05 21.04
N ASP A 104 10.29 3.56 22.17
CA ASP A 104 11.30 2.50 22.22
C ASP A 104 10.68 1.16 21.75
N ASP A 105 9.43 0.88 22.12
CA ASP A 105 8.68 -0.27 21.62
C ASP A 105 8.42 -0.15 20.12
N VAL A 106 8.02 1.02 19.61
CA VAL A 106 7.83 1.25 18.16
C VAL A 106 9.14 1.05 17.41
N GLU A 107 10.27 1.53 17.93
CA GLU A 107 11.60 1.28 17.36
C GLU A 107 11.88 -0.22 17.26
N ALA A 108 11.66 -0.97 18.35
CA ALA A 108 11.86 -2.41 18.37
C ALA A 108 10.99 -3.15 17.34
N GLN A 109 9.72 -2.71 17.15
CA GLN A 109 8.82 -3.27 16.14
C GLN A 109 9.30 -2.98 14.71
N ILE A 110 9.80 -1.77 14.42
CA ILE A 110 10.35 -1.45 13.09
C ILE A 110 11.56 -2.35 12.78
N ILE A 111 12.47 -2.52 13.74
CA ILE A 111 13.64 -3.37 13.57
C ILE A 111 13.22 -4.82 13.32
N ALA A 112 12.31 -5.36 14.14
CA ALA A 112 11.81 -6.71 13.99
C ALA A 112 11.13 -6.91 12.61
N ALA A 113 10.27 -5.98 12.20
CA ALA A 113 9.60 -6.01 10.92
C ALA A 113 10.59 -5.99 9.74
N THR A 114 11.66 -5.20 9.80
CA THR A 114 12.67 -5.17 8.74
C THR A 114 13.47 -6.46 8.64
N GLU A 115 13.72 -7.16 9.76
CA GLU A 115 14.38 -8.47 9.77
C GLU A 115 13.54 -9.55 9.06
N GLU A 116 12.21 -9.42 9.07
CA GLU A 116 11.31 -10.35 8.38
C GLU A 116 11.22 -10.14 6.87
N GLN A 117 11.72 -9.01 6.37
CA GLN A 117 11.73 -8.66 4.96
C GLN A 117 10.33 -8.78 4.29
N PRO A 118 9.30 -8.09 4.80
CA PRO A 118 8.01 -8.03 4.11
C PRO A 118 8.12 -7.21 2.82
N ASP A 119 7.11 -7.31 1.96
CA ASP A 119 7.04 -6.47 0.75
C ASP A 119 6.81 -4.99 1.09
N LEU A 120 6.13 -4.71 2.21
CA LEU A 120 5.81 -3.36 2.67
C LEU A 120 5.71 -3.30 4.20
N ILE A 121 6.26 -2.25 4.80
CA ILE A 121 5.99 -1.88 6.19
C ILE A 121 5.11 -0.63 6.19
N VAL A 122 3.96 -0.70 6.86
CA VAL A 122 3.00 0.41 6.97
C VAL A 122 3.05 1.00 8.36
N GLY A 123 3.30 2.29 8.45
CA GLY A 123 3.14 3.06 9.68
C GLY A 123 1.75 3.71 9.72
N ALA A 124 0.95 3.40 10.73
CA ALA A 124 -0.40 3.89 10.88
C ALA A 124 -0.51 5.04 11.91
N GLY A 125 -0.91 6.21 11.43
CA GLY A 125 -1.20 7.38 12.26
C GLY A 125 0.01 8.24 12.63
N ALA A 126 -0.25 9.26 13.44
CA ALA A 126 0.77 10.23 13.82
C ALA A 126 1.71 9.74 14.93
N GLY A 127 1.26 8.76 15.72
CA GLY A 127 1.99 8.28 16.90
C GLY A 127 3.32 7.58 16.59
N ILE A 128 3.54 7.15 15.31
CA ILE A 128 4.77 6.45 14.91
C ILE A 128 5.77 7.34 14.14
N VAL A 129 5.36 8.53 13.72
CA VAL A 129 6.06 9.33 12.71
C VAL A 129 7.49 9.69 13.10
N ASP A 130 7.74 10.05 14.37
CA ASP A 130 9.07 10.43 14.84
C ASP A 130 10.06 9.28 14.73
N VAL A 131 9.61 8.07 15.10
CA VAL A 131 10.45 6.87 15.07
C VAL A 131 10.69 6.43 13.62
N PHE A 132 9.66 6.49 12.77
CA PHE A 132 9.81 6.22 11.33
C PHE A 132 10.78 7.20 10.67
N ALA A 133 10.66 8.50 10.94
CA ALA A 133 11.56 9.51 10.40
C ALA A 133 13.02 9.27 10.82
N LEU A 134 13.25 8.73 12.02
CA LEU A 134 14.59 8.45 12.53
C LEU A 134 15.21 7.20 11.89
N LEU A 135 14.40 6.12 11.71
CA LEU A 135 14.91 4.79 11.39
C LEU A 135 14.88 4.43 9.91
N THR A 136 13.87 4.88 9.15
CA THR A 136 13.64 4.39 7.78
C THR A 136 14.80 4.65 6.83
N SER A 137 15.57 5.71 7.05
CA SER A 137 16.80 6.01 6.29
C SER A 137 17.92 4.99 6.49
N GLY A 138 17.84 4.16 7.54
CA GLY A 138 18.78 3.06 7.80
C GLY A 138 18.45 1.77 7.03
N PHE A 139 17.29 1.69 6.40
CA PHE A 139 16.75 0.47 5.76
C PHE A 139 16.31 0.74 4.32
N LEU A 140 17.22 1.26 3.48
CA LEU A 140 16.89 1.75 2.13
C LEU A 140 16.34 0.67 1.19
N ASP A 141 16.62 -0.59 1.44
CA ASP A 141 16.11 -1.72 0.65
C ASP A 141 14.66 -2.11 1.04
N GLN A 142 14.12 -1.57 2.15
CA GLN A 142 12.77 -1.80 2.62
C GLN A 142 11.87 -0.63 2.22
N GLN A 143 10.69 -0.94 1.64
CA GLN A 143 9.68 0.07 1.36
C GLN A 143 8.80 0.32 2.59
N PHE A 144 8.54 1.60 2.86
CA PHE A 144 7.68 2.07 3.94
C PHE A 144 6.55 2.94 3.39
N LEU A 145 5.37 2.75 3.95
CA LEU A 145 4.20 3.61 3.72
C LEU A 145 3.75 4.20 5.06
N VAL A 146 3.61 5.51 5.14
CA VAL A 146 3.02 6.16 6.31
C VAL A 146 1.64 6.69 5.95
N MET A 147 0.62 6.24 6.67
CA MET A 147 -0.77 6.61 6.45
C MET A 147 -1.26 7.57 7.53
N GLY A 148 -1.91 8.66 7.13
CA GLY A 148 -2.53 9.62 8.04
C GLY A 148 -1.56 10.59 8.72
N ALA A 149 -0.30 10.56 8.32
CA ALA A 149 0.70 11.50 8.81
C ALA A 149 1.79 11.75 7.77
N LYS A 150 2.44 12.90 7.83
CA LYS A 150 3.51 13.30 6.93
C LYS A 150 4.85 13.32 7.66
N LEU A 151 5.88 12.69 7.06
CA LEU A 151 7.26 12.90 7.44
C LEU A 151 7.77 14.21 6.81
N ALA A 152 8.70 14.89 7.50
CA ALA A 152 9.27 16.15 7.01
C ALA A 152 10.07 15.96 5.72
N GLU A 153 10.89 14.93 5.67
CA GLU A 153 11.85 14.65 4.60
C GLU A 153 11.86 13.13 4.33
N PRO A 154 10.86 12.61 3.59
CA PRO A 154 10.82 11.19 3.27
C PRO A 154 12.01 10.81 2.39
N THR A 155 12.75 9.79 2.80
CA THR A 155 13.78 9.17 1.96
C THR A 155 13.13 8.41 0.79
N GLU A 156 13.91 8.02 -0.23
CA GLU A 156 13.40 7.37 -1.45
C GLU A 156 12.60 6.07 -1.18
N ASN A 157 12.78 5.45 -0.04
CA ASN A 157 12.08 4.23 0.39
C ASN A 157 10.84 4.50 1.24
N VAL A 158 10.44 5.77 1.44
CA VAL A 158 9.28 6.16 2.25
C VAL A 158 8.27 6.92 1.40
N THR A 159 7.04 6.45 1.39
CA THR A 159 5.90 7.18 0.83
C THR A 159 4.95 7.55 1.97
N ALA A 160 4.49 8.79 2.02
CA ALA A 160 3.51 9.23 3.00
C ALA A 160 2.19 9.58 2.29
N VAL A 161 1.05 9.21 2.88
CA VAL A 161 -0.27 9.61 2.38
C VAL A 161 -0.98 10.44 3.42
N VAL A 162 -1.39 11.64 3.01
CA VAL A 162 -2.04 12.63 3.87
C VAL A 162 -3.27 13.22 3.19
N TRP A 163 -4.14 13.84 3.99
CA TRP A 163 -5.33 14.58 3.57
C TRP A 163 -5.58 15.75 4.52
N PRO A 164 -6.49 16.67 4.22
CA PRO A 164 -6.84 17.75 5.14
C PRO A 164 -7.26 17.21 6.52
N GLY A 165 -6.56 17.61 7.57
CA GLY A 165 -6.75 17.12 8.94
C GLY A 165 -5.87 15.92 9.34
N ALA A 166 -5.10 15.33 8.42
CA ALA A 166 -4.09 14.34 8.78
C ALA A 166 -2.95 14.96 9.60
N GLY A 167 -2.27 14.13 10.40
CA GLY A 167 -1.16 14.56 11.22
C GLY A 167 0.03 15.08 10.39
N PHE A 168 0.72 16.10 10.90
CA PHE A 168 1.97 16.58 10.32
C PHE A 168 3.05 16.63 11.39
N ARG A 169 4.14 15.95 11.15
CA ARG A 169 5.35 16.06 11.95
C ARG A 169 6.45 16.64 11.05
N GLY A 170 6.60 17.95 11.07
CA GLY A 170 7.71 18.66 10.46
C GLY A 170 8.59 19.25 11.54
N THR A 171 9.81 19.63 11.16
CA THR A 171 10.80 20.24 12.06
C THR A 171 10.25 21.53 12.71
N GLY A 172 9.53 21.41 13.82
CA GLY A 172 9.27 22.47 14.79
C GLY A 172 8.47 23.70 14.35
N ILE A 173 7.88 23.71 13.14
CA ILE A 173 7.26 24.94 12.60
C ILE A 173 5.73 24.84 12.53
N THR A 174 5.14 23.66 12.55
CA THR A 174 3.68 23.52 12.61
C THR A 174 3.30 22.70 13.82
N PRO A 175 2.50 23.21 14.74
CA PRO A 175 2.04 22.45 15.88
C PRO A 175 1.15 21.28 15.46
N GLU A 176 1.10 20.22 16.26
CA GLU A 176 0.06 19.17 16.23
C GLU A 176 -1.38 19.74 16.25
N ALA A 177 -1.52 21.04 16.36
CA ALA A 177 -2.79 21.76 16.52
C ALA A 177 -3.73 21.67 15.30
N ASP A 178 -3.24 21.23 14.14
CA ASP A 178 -4.05 21.13 12.93
C ASP A 178 -4.48 19.70 12.59
N ALA A 179 -4.07 18.69 13.38
CA ALA A 179 -4.55 17.33 13.21
C ALA A 179 -5.98 17.20 13.79
N ASP A 180 -6.88 16.75 12.95
CA ASP A 180 -8.27 16.46 13.33
C ASP A 180 -8.50 14.94 13.30
N PRO A 181 -8.58 14.26 14.45
CA PRO A 181 -8.88 12.84 14.49
C PRO A 181 -10.18 12.46 13.77
N ALA A 182 -11.16 13.37 13.69
CA ALA A 182 -12.40 13.13 12.96
C ALA A 182 -12.22 13.12 11.44
N ALA A 183 -11.09 13.61 10.92
CA ALA A 183 -10.75 13.51 9.51
C ALA A 183 -10.22 12.12 9.11
N VAL A 184 -9.87 11.27 10.08
CA VAL A 184 -9.47 9.87 9.84
C VAL A 184 -10.73 9.02 9.80
N THR A 185 -11.30 8.87 8.61
CA THR A 185 -12.49 8.06 8.36
C THR A 185 -12.14 6.76 7.65
N PRO A 186 -12.97 5.71 7.72
CA PRO A 186 -12.74 4.47 6.98
C PRO A 186 -12.57 4.70 5.48
N GLU A 187 -13.33 5.63 4.89
CA GLU A 187 -13.22 5.96 3.47
C GLU A 187 -11.85 6.57 3.15
N LYS A 188 -11.37 7.53 3.97
CA LYS A 188 -10.05 8.14 3.77
C LYS A 188 -8.91 7.16 4.03
N ALA A 189 -9.07 6.27 5.00
CA ALA A 189 -8.09 5.22 5.28
C ALA A 189 -8.00 4.22 4.11
N GLY A 190 -9.14 3.80 3.53
CA GLY A 190 -9.19 2.96 2.33
C GLY A 190 -8.54 3.64 1.12
N GLU A 191 -8.91 4.90 0.85
CA GLU A 191 -8.30 5.70 -0.22
C GLU A 191 -6.77 5.85 -0.02
N ALA A 192 -6.32 5.99 1.24
CA ALA A 192 -4.91 6.16 1.55
C ALA A 192 -4.07 4.91 1.28
N ILE A 193 -4.57 3.71 1.61
CA ILE A 193 -3.84 2.48 1.29
C ILE A 193 -3.78 2.25 -0.22
N GLU A 194 -4.87 2.45 -0.95
CA GLU A 194 -4.89 2.30 -2.41
C GLU A 194 -3.91 3.27 -3.08
N ALA A 195 -3.96 4.57 -2.75
CA ALA A 195 -3.08 5.57 -3.32
C ALA A 195 -1.60 5.36 -2.96
N GLY A 196 -1.32 5.02 -1.71
CA GLY A 196 0.03 4.74 -1.21
C GLY A 196 0.62 3.50 -1.85
N TYR A 197 -0.14 2.41 -1.91
CA TYR A 197 0.26 1.19 -2.58
C TYR A 197 0.52 1.41 -4.07
N ALA A 198 -0.41 2.09 -4.77
CA ALA A 198 -0.24 2.42 -6.18
C ALA A 198 1.03 3.24 -6.42
N SER A 199 1.28 4.26 -5.59
CA SER A 199 2.50 5.06 -5.67
C SER A 199 3.76 4.19 -5.62
N ILE A 200 3.84 3.29 -4.64
CA ILE A 200 4.99 2.38 -4.47
C ILE A 200 5.12 1.41 -5.65
N ARG A 201 4.02 0.77 -6.05
CA ARG A 201 4.02 -0.21 -7.16
C ARG A 201 4.37 0.41 -8.50
N LEU A 202 4.02 1.67 -8.71
CA LEU A 202 4.36 2.44 -9.91
C LEU A 202 5.76 3.06 -9.84
N GLY A 203 6.54 2.81 -8.77
CA GLY A 203 7.89 3.35 -8.60
C GLY A 203 7.91 4.86 -8.38
N VAL A 204 6.85 5.43 -7.80
CA VAL A 204 6.74 6.83 -7.39
C VAL A 204 6.90 6.88 -5.89
N THR A 205 8.12 6.80 -5.40
CA THR A 205 8.46 6.69 -3.97
C THR A 205 9.25 7.91 -3.49
N GLY A 206 9.45 8.05 -2.20
CA GLY A 206 10.10 9.23 -1.62
C GLY A 206 9.24 10.49 -1.70
N VAL A 207 7.93 10.34 -1.79
CA VAL A 207 6.97 11.43 -2.03
C VAL A 207 5.89 11.49 -0.96
N VAL A 208 5.19 12.61 -0.93
CA VAL A 208 3.96 12.78 -0.16
C VAL A 208 2.78 12.75 -1.13
N VAL A 209 1.90 11.77 -0.99
CA VAL A 209 0.62 11.70 -1.70
C VAL A 209 -0.42 12.47 -0.90
N SER A 210 -0.95 13.52 -1.47
CA SER A 210 -2.00 14.37 -0.85
C SER A 210 -3.34 14.04 -1.47
N LEU A 211 -4.22 13.44 -0.69
CA LEU A 211 -5.60 13.18 -1.06
C LEU A 211 -6.46 14.46 -0.91
N PRO A 212 -7.56 14.57 -1.64
CA PRO A 212 -8.47 15.72 -1.56
C PRO A 212 -9.25 15.82 -0.24
#